data_527978f40a5cb1db317836c3fc37af7b
#
_entry.id   527978f40a5cb1db317836c3fc37af7b
#
_cell.length_a   1.000
_cell.length_b   1.000
_cell.length_c   1.000
_cell.angle_alpha   90.00
_cell.angle_beta   90.00
_cell.angle_gamma   90.00
#
_symmetry.space_group_name_H-M   'P 1'
#
loop_
_entity.id
_entity.type
_entity.pdbx_description
1 polymer ?
#
loop_
_entity_poly.entity_id
_entity_poly.type
_entity_poly.pdbx_seq_one_letter_code
_entity_poly.pdbx_strand_id
1 'polypeptide(L)'
;VDIGTGFQIEIYLRMGHGTPRSTQCLDAVMQQWVSWAGCPKNIVTDRGMNNRGVFVKEMSAAGVNCVNIGLEAPYQIGKVERHGSMWKTIAAKVIDEKQVRGEQMIMRLTPEINAVVNEMRRNGGFSPAQWVTGRTPRYAAGEQGDDEQAHMLQALEERIDPSTIFAERMEYRHEAKKAFVYADSSSKVAKAMLRKAAPINGDYSTCHNNA
;
A
#
# COMPACT_ATOMS: atom_id res chain seq x y z
N VAL A 1 -3.30 -0.39 7.08
CA VAL A 1 -3.71 -1.43 6.11
C VAL A 1 -5.00 -2.07 6.58
N ASP A 2 -6.03 -2.08 5.73
CA ASP A 2 -7.23 -2.88 5.96
C ASP A 2 -6.94 -4.37 5.70
N ILE A 3 -7.16 -5.19 6.70
CA ILE A 3 -6.80 -6.61 6.64
C ILE A 3 -7.71 -7.38 5.66
N GLY A 4 -8.97 -6.98 5.52
CA GLY A 4 -9.93 -7.63 4.63
C GLY A 4 -9.61 -7.41 3.15
N THR A 5 -9.57 -6.17 2.74
CA THR A 5 -9.40 -5.77 1.34
C THR A 5 -7.94 -5.66 0.90
N GLY A 6 -7.02 -5.44 1.85
CA GLY A 6 -5.63 -5.09 1.57
C GLY A 6 -5.43 -3.62 1.19
N PHE A 7 -6.47 -2.78 1.34
CA PHE A 7 -6.34 -1.34 1.12
C PHE A 7 -5.35 -0.74 2.12
N GLN A 8 -4.40 0.04 1.62
CA GLN A 8 -3.38 0.64 2.46
C GLN A 8 -3.25 2.13 2.21
N ILE A 9 -2.92 2.85 3.26
CA ILE A 9 -2.53 4.26 3.21
C ILE A 9 -1.23 4.37 3.99
N GLU A 10 -0.18 4.75 3.29
CA GLU A 10 1.06 5.19 3.91
C GLU A 10 1.00 6.70 4.06
N ILE A 11 1.48 7.20 5.16
CA ILE A 11 1.38 8.62 5.50
C ILE A 11 2.78 9.12 5.85
N TYR A 12 3.20 10.17 5.15
CA TYR A 12 4.40 10.89 5.53
C TYR A 12 4.07 11.78 6.74
N LEU A 13 4.59 11.43 7.89
CA LEU A 13 4.49 12.26 9.07
C LEU A 13 5.69 13.20 9.12
N ARG A 14 5.41 14.50 9.10
CA ARG A 14 6.42 15.52 9.33
C ARG A 14 6.95 15.36 10.74
N MET A 15 8.16 14.83 10.83
CA MET A 15 8.82 14.64 12.10
C MET A 15 10.05 15.53 12.17
N GLY A 16 10.18 16.23 13.29
CA GLY A 16 11.51 16.59 13.77
C GLY A 16 12.33 15.32 14.04
N HIS A 17 13.40 15.40 14.74
CA HIS A 17 14.17 14.20 15.11
C HIS A 17 13.37 13.34 16.12
N GLY A 18 13.05 12.10 15.77
CA GLY A 18 12.48 11.12 16.70
C GLY A 18 11.23 10.36 16.20
N THR A 19 10.61 9.62 17.11
CA THR A 19 9.39 8.84 16.89
C THR A 19 8.15 9.76 16.86
N PRO A 20 7.12 9.46 16.04
CA PRO A 20 5.88 10.24 16.04
C PRO A 20 5.23 10.25 17.43
N ARG A 21 4.62 11.37 17.77
CA ARG A 21 3.81 11.48 18.99
C ARG A 21 2.48 10.77 18.82
N SER A 22 1.90 10.29 19.91
CA SER A 22 0.58 9.64 19.93
C SER A 22 -0.53 10.52 19.32
N THR A 23 -0.48 11.83 19.53
CA THR A 23 -1.40 12.80 18.90
C THR A 23 -1.24 12.88 17.39
N GLN A 24 -0.01 12.86 16.87
CA GLN A 24 0.24 12.87 15.42
C GLN A 24 -0.29 11.60 14.74
N CYS A 25 -0.16 10.45 15.40
CA CYS A 25 -0.74 9.20 14.90
C CYS A 25 -2.27 9.24 14.91
N LEU A 26 -2.87 9.81 15.96
CA LEU A 26 -4.31 10.01 16.03
C LEU A 26 -4.80 10.91 14.89
N ASP A 27 -4.20 12.08 14.73
CA ASP A 27 -4.55 13.04 13.67
C ASP A 27 -4.43 12.40 12.28
N ALA A 28 -3.37 11.63 12.04
CA ALA A 28 -3.16 10.92 10.79
C ALA A 28 -4.28 9.89 10.52
N VAL A 29 -4.68 9.10 11.50
CA VAL A 29 -5.78 8.14 11.37
C VAL A 29 -7.11 8.86 11.15
N MET A 30 -7.39 9.90 11.92
CA MET A 30 -8.62 10.69 11.80
C MET A 30 -8.73 11.33 10.41
N GLN A 31 -7.67 11.95 9.91
CA GLN A 31 -7.67 12.65 8.63
C GLN A 31 -7.65 11.72 7.42
N GLN A 32 -6.85 10.65 7.48
CA GLN A 32 -6.59 9.82 6.32
C GLN A 32 -7.47 8.58 6.22
N TRP A 33 -8.13 8.19 7.31
CA TRP A 33 -9.02 7.04 7.34
C TRP A 33 -10.43 7.41 7.80
N VAL A 34 -10.59 7.90 9.03
CA VAL A 34 -11.92 8.10 9.64
C VAL A 34 -12.76 9.11 8.86
N SER A 35 -12.14 10.14 8.30
CA SER A 35 -12.81 11.21 7.55
C SER A 35 -13.65 10.72 6.35
N TRP A 36 -13.31 9.59 5.76
CA TRP A 36 -14.02 9.07 4.58
C TRP A 36 -14.58 7.64 4.79
N ALA A 37 -13.93 6.81 5.61
CA ALA A 37 -14.30 5.43 5.84
C ALA A 37 -15.08 5.23 7.16
N GLY A 38 -15.09 6.22 8.04
CA GLY A 38 -15.63 6.12 9.38
C GLY A 38 -14.72 5.38 10.35
N CYS A 39 -15.14 5.29 11.62
CA CYS A 39 -14.39 4.60 12.66
C CYS A 39 -14.35 3.09 12.37
N PRO A 40 -13.18 2.47 12.37
CA PRO A 40 -13.08 1.02 12.22
C PRO A 40 -13.57 0.33 13.51
N LYS A 41 -14.09 -0.89 13.39
CA LYS A 41 -14.50 -1.68 14.57
C LYS A 41 -13.29 -2.06 15.42
N ASN A 42 -12.17 -2.42 14.78
CA ASN A 42 -10.95 -2.82 15.44
C ASN A 42 -9.75 -2.12 14.81
N ILE A 43 -8.83 -1.67 15.64
CA ILE A 43 -7.49 -1.24 15.22
C ILE A 43 -6.48 -2.16 15.88
N VAL A 44 -5.60 -2.71 15.06
CA VAL A 44 -4.50 -3.56 15.50
C VAL A 44 -3.19 -2.78 15.32
N THR A 45 -2.44 -2.62 16.40
CA THR A 45 -1.18 -1.86 16.40
C THR A 45 -0.06 -2.68 17.02
N ASP A 46 1.17 -2.31 16.69
CA ASP A 46 2.32 -2.74 17.46
C ASP A 46 2.35 -2.08 18.85
N ARG A 47 3.31 -2.46 19.68
CA ARG A 47 3.50 -1.91 21.02
C ARG A 47 4.26 -0.58 21.05
N GLY A 48 4.40 0.11 19.92
CA GLY A 48 5.04 1.40 19.84
C GLY A 48 4.43 2.41 20.82
N MET A 49 5.25 3.27 21.42
CA MET A 49 4.76 4.28 22.38
C MET A 49 3.79 5.27 21.74
N ASN A 50 3.94 5.52 20.46
CA ASN A 50 3.06 6.36 19.63
C ASN A 50 1.63 5.78 19.48
N ASN A 51 1.47 4.46 19.63
CA ASN A 51 0.18 3.78 19.56
C ASN A 51 -0.45 3.57 20.96
N ARG A 52 -0.06 4.34 21.95
CA ARG A 52 -0.55 4.31 23.33
C ARG A 52 -1.05 5.68 23.77
N GLY A 53 -1.44 5.80 25.03
CA GLY A 53 -1.81 7.09 25.62
C GLY A 53 -3.02 7.73 24.93
N VAL A 54 -2.84 8.92 24.36
CA VAL A 54 -3.93 9.69 23.74
C VAL A 54 -4.56 8.94 22.59
N PHE A 55 -3.78 8.27 21.74
CA PHE A 55 -4.30 7.49 20.63
C PHE A 55 -5.31 6.44 21.05
N VAL A 56 -4.94 5.57 22.01
CA VAL A 56 -5.84 4.52 22.50
C VAL A 56 -7.05 5.11 23.22
N LYS A 57 -6.85 6.14 24.03
CA LYS A 57 -7.93 6.80 24.78
C LYS A 57 -9.02 7.35 23.84
N GLU A 58 -8.63 8.12 22.86
CA GLU A 58 -9.56 8.77 21.92
C GLU A 58 -10.24 7.76 20.99
N MET A 59 -9.48 6.77 20.46
CA MET A 59 -10.06 5.73 19.62
C MET A 59 -11.04 4.84 20.42
N SER A 60 -10.73 4.51 21.68
CA SER A 60 -11.64 3.76 22.54
C SER A 60 -12.89 4.56 22.90
N ALA A 61 -12.77 5.87 23.13
CA ALA A 61 -13.92 6.76 23.34
C ALA A 61 -14.83 6.83 22.10
N ALA A 62 -14.26 6.69 20.90
CA ALA A 62 -15.00 6.56 19.64
C ALA A 62 -15.59 5.15 19.40
N GLY A 63 -15.49 4.24 20.35
CA GLY A 63 -16.02 2.87 20.26
C GLY A 63 -15.12 1.91 19.48
N VAL A 64 -13.90 2.27 19.20
CA VAL A 64 -12.94 1.43 18.49
C VAL A 64 -12.23 0.49 19.44
N ASN A 65 -12.24 -0.81 19.14
CA ASN A 65 -11.48 -1.79 19.90
C ASN A 65 -10.00 -1.75 19.48
N CYS A 66 -9.14 -1.26 20.38
CA CYS A 66 -7.70 -1.16 20.14
C CYS A 66 -6.97 -2.41 20.63
N VAL A 67 -6.48 -3.23 19.70
CA VAL A 67 -5.76 -4.46 19.99
C VAL A 67 -4.26 -4.23 19.80
N ASN A 68 -3.51 -4.35 20.88
CA ASN A 68 -2.05 -4.34 20.82
C ASN A 68 -1.53 -5.77 20.62
N ILE A 69 -0.83 -6.01 19.51
CA ILE A 69 -0.25 -7.31 19.24
C ILE A 69 0.93 -7.56 20.19
N GLY A 70 0.87 -8.69 20.89
CA GLY A 70 1.97 -9.16 21.72
C GLY A 70 3.15 -9.67 20.89
N LEU A 71 4.31 -9.82 21.52
CA LEU A 71 5.52 -10.41 20.92
C LEU A 71 5.29 -11.82 20.34
N GLU A 72 4.19 -12.48 20.72
CA GLU A 72 3.88 -13.86 20.38
C GLU A 72 3.00 -14.04 19.12
N ALA A 73 2.62 -12.97 18.44
CA ALA A 73 1.78 -13.04 17.25
C ALA A 73 2.39 -12.32 16.02
N PRO A 74 3.63 -12.63 15.62
CA PRO A 74 4.31 -11.95 14.51
C PRO A 74 3.61 -12.12 13.16
N TYR A 75 2.84 -13.19 12.94
CA TYR A 75 2.10 -13.42 11.70
C TYR A 75 0.99 -12.40 11.45
N GLN A 76 0.43 -11.80 12.49
CA GLN A 76 -0.60 -10.75 12.34
C GLN A 76 0.00 -9.44 11.81
N ILE A 77 1.24 -9.14 12.18
CA ILE A 77 1.98 -7.98 11.66
C ILE A 77 2.55 -8.28 10.27
N GLY A 78 2.88 -9.53 9.97
CA GLY A 78 3.52 -9.92 8.72
C GLY A 78 2.76 -9.53 7.45
N LYS A 79 1.42 -9.36 7.51
CA LYS A 79 0.66 -8.80 6.38
C LYS A 79 0.96 -7.31 6.21
N VAL A 80 0.92 -6.54 7.29
CA VAL A 80 1.20 -5.10 7.28
C VAL A 80 2.65 -4.84 6.86
N GLU A 81 3.59 -5.62 7.39
CA GLU A 81 5.02 -5.52 7.03
C GLU A 81 5.26 -5.78 5.54
N ARG A 82 4.64 -6.82 4.96
CA ARG A 82 4.72 -7.07 3.51
C ARG A 82 4.14 -5.95 2.67
N HIS A 83 3.05 -5.32 3.13
CA HIS A 83 2.46 -4.18 2.46
C HIS A 83 3.42 -2.97 2.51
N GLY A 84 3.94 -2.65 3.67
CA GLY A 84 4.91 -1.57 3.86
C GLY A 84 6.23 -1.83 3.11
N SER A 85 6.71 -3.07 3.08
CA SER A 85 7.92 -3.43 2.34
C SER A 85 7.78 -3.21 0.83
N MET A 86 6.65 -3.62 0.24
CA MET A 86 6.38 -3.37 -1.18
C MET A 86 6.30 -1.88 -1.49
N TRP A 87 5.60 -1.13 -0.64
CA TRP A 87 5.52 0.33 -0.78
C TRP A 87 6.89 0.99 -0.74
N LYS A 88 7.73 0.62 0.24
CA LYS A 88 9.10 1.13 0.37
C LYS A 88 9.97 0.80 -0.85
N THR A 89 9.83 -0.40 -1.41
CA THR A 89 10.55 -0.81 -2.62
C THR A 89 10.17 0.07 -3.81
N ILE A 90 8.88 0.36 -3.98
CA ILE A 90 8.39 1.24 -5.04
C ILE A 90 8.90 2.66 -4.80
N ALA A 91 8.74 3.17 -3.57
CA ALA A 91 9.19 4.52 -3.20
C ALA A 91 10.68 4.72 -3.47
N ALA A 92 11.52 3.77 -3.06
CA ALA A 92 12.96 3.84 -3.30
C ALA A 92 13.31 3.95 -4.78
N LYS A 93 12.64 3.18 -5.64
CA LYS A 93 12.86 3.24 -7.09
C LYS A 93 12.43 4.59 -7.69
N VAL A 94 11.27 5.10 -7.32
CA VAL A 94 10.78 6.38 -7.84
C VAL A 94 11.65 7.53 -7.34
N ILE A 95 12.08 7.48 -6.07
CA ILE A 95 12.98 8.48 -5.48
C ILE A 95 14.32 8.52 -6.25
N ASP A 96 14.86 7.36 -6.57
CA ASP A 96 16.11 7.26 -7.32
C ASP A 96 15.93 7.72 -8.76
N GLU A 97 14.93 7.23 -9.48
CA GLU A 97 14.66 7.55 -10.88
C GLU A 97 14.34 9.04 -11.11
N LYS A 98 13.49 9.59 -10.26
CA LYS A 98 13.05 11.01 -10.36
C LYS A 98 13.85 11.97 -9.50
N GLN A 99 14.90 11.49 -8.84
CA GLN A 99 15.75 12.31 -7.97
C GLN A 99 14.92 13.13 -6.96
N VAL A 100 13.89 12.50 -6.38
CA VAL A 100 12.98 13.14 -5.43
C VAL A 100 13.75 13.57 -4.19
N ARG A 101 13.77 14.87 -3.90
CA ARG A 101 14.50 15.43 -2.77
C ARG A 101 13.64 16.42 -2.01
N GLY A 102 13.78 16.38 -0.70
CA GLY A 102 13.07 17.29 0.18
C GLY A 102 11.64 16.86 0.51
N GLU A 103 11.13 17.45 1.56
CA GLU A 103 9.88 17.06 2.20
C GLU A 103 8.66 17.22 1.29
N GLN A 104 8.58 18.35 0.58
CA GLN A 104 7.42 18.63 -0.28
C GLN A 104 7.26 17.62 -1.41
N MET A 105 8.37 17.20 -2.02
CA MET A 105 8.33 16.19 -3.08
C MET A 105 7.90 14.82 -2.52
N ILE A 106 8.39 14.43 -1.35
CA ILE A 106 7.96 13.20 -0.66
C ILE A 106 6.46 13.25 -0.32
N MET A 107 5.96 14.39 0.14
CA MET A 107 4.53 14.57 0.42
C MET A 107 3.66 14.45 -0.84
N ARG A 108 4.16 14.85 -2.02
CA ARG A 108 3.46 14.69 -3.30
C ARG A 108 3.56 13.27 -3.83
N LEU A 109 4.70 12.61 -3.65
CA LEU A 109 4.94 11.24 -4.10
C LEU A 109 4.10 10.21 -3.33
N THR A 110 3.99 10.36 -2.02
CA THR A 110 3.35 9.38 -1.13
C THR A 110 1.92 8.99 -1.57
N PRO A 111 1.00 9.93 -1.85
CA PRO A 111 -0.35 9.58 -2.31
C PRO A 111 -0.38 8.92 -3.69
N GLU A 112 0.56 9.21 -4.57
CA GLU A 112 0.62 8.59 -5.90
C GLU A 112 1.03 7.11 -5.79
N ILE A 113 1.98 6.78 -4.93
CA ILE A 113 2.32 5.37 -4.65
C ILE A 113 1.15 4.65 -3.98
N ASN A 114 0.46 5.29 -3.02
CA ASN A 114 -0.74 4.72 -2.38
C ASN A 114 -1.81 4.37 -3.42
N ALA A 115 -2.06 5.28 -4.36
CA ALA A 115 -3.02 5.05 -5.43
C ALA A 115 -2.60 3.84 -6.27
N VAL A 116 -1.36 3.79 -6.74
CA VAL A 116 -0.84 2.70 -7.58
C VAL A 116 -0.94 1.34 -6.87
N VAL A 117 -0.53 1.25 -5.61
CA VAL A 117 -0.59 -0.01 -4.86
C VAL A 117 -2.03 -0.47 -4.66
N ASN A 118 -2.94 0.44 -4.36
CA ASN A 118 -4.36 0.12 -4.17
C ASN A 118 -5.10 -0.20 -5.48
N GLU A 119 -4.62 0.31 -6.60
CA GLU A 119 -5.19 0.05 -7.92
C GLU A 119 -4.65 -1.23 -8.57
N MET A 120 -3.35 -1.49 -8.46
CA MET A 120 -2.67 -2.55 -9.21
C MET A 120 -2.60 -3.89 -8.49
N ARG A 121 -2.51 -3.88 -7.17
CA ARG A 121 -2.53 -5.13 -6.39
C ARG A 121 -3.84 -5.87 -6.64
N ARG A 122 -3.81 -7.21 -6.61
CA ARG A 122 -5.00 -8.04 -6.75
C ARG A 122 -5.20 -8.89 -5.50
N ASN A 123 -6.44 -8.91 -5.01
CA ASN A 123 -6.90 -9.73 -3.91
C ASN A 123 -8.25 -10.34 -4.32
N GLY A 124 -8.29 -11.65 -4.55
CA GLY A 124 -9.50 -12.31 -5.05
C GLY A 124 -9.99 -11.79 -6.41
N GLY A 125 -9.06 -11.38 -7.30
CA GLY A 125 -9.37 -10.87 -8.64
C GLY A 125 -9.60 -9.36 -8.70
N PHE A 126 -9.95 -8.70 -7.60
CA PHE A 126 -10.21 -7.26 -7.52
C PHE A 126 -9.06 -6.50 -6.87
N SER A 127 -8.93 -5.22 -7.20
CA SER A 127 -7.97 -4.35 -6.51
C SER A 127 -8.51 -3.93 -5.13
N PRO A 128 -7.63 -3.56 -4.18
CA PRO A 128 -8.06 -2.99 -2.90
C PRO A 128 -9.01 -1.80 -3.06
N ALA A 129 -8.75 -0.93 -4.02
CA ALA A 129 -9.61 0.21 -4.31
C ALA A 129 -11.01 -0.24 -4.78
N GLN A 130 -11.10 -1.26 -5.64
CA GLN A 130 -12.39 -1.83 -6.07
C GLN A 130 -13.16 -2.45 -4.90
N TRP A 131 -12.45 -3.17 -4.00
CA TRP A 131 -13.08 -3.75 -2.80
C TRP A 131 -13.69 -2.68 -1.88
N VAL A 132 -12.99 -1.55 -1.70
CA VAL A 132 -13.41 -0.50 -0.78
C VAL A 132 -14.47 0.40 -1.39
N THR A 133 -14.34 0.75 -2.67
CA THR A 133 -15.23 1.73 -3.33
C THR A 133 -16.38 1.11 -4.10
N GLY A 134 -16.34 -0.19 -4.35
CA GLY A 134 -17.32 -0.90 -5.18
C GLY A 134 -17.24 -0.57 -6.68
N ARG A 135 -16.22 0.14 -7.12
CA ARG A 135 -16.05 0.59 -8.51
C ARG A 135 -14.60 0.55 -8.95
N THR A 136 -14.40 0.48 -10.25
CA THR A 136 -13.07 0.64 -10.84
C THR A 136 -12.65 2.11 -10.72
N PRO A 137 -11.47 2.40 -10.16
CA PRO A 137 -10.95 3.75 -10.14
C PRO A 137 -10.91 4.33 -11.55
N ARG A 138 -11.31 5.59 -11.68
CA ARG A 138 -11.16 6.31 -12.94
C ARG A 138 -9.70 6.73 -13.09
N TYR A 139 -9.07 6.24 -14.12
CA TYR A 139 -7.72 6.66 -14.47
C TYR A 139 -7.74 8.01 -15.19
N ALA A 140 -6.66 8.77 -15.05
CA ALA A 140 -6.44 9.90 -15.94
C ALA A 140 -6.38 9.38 -17.39
N ALA A 141 -6.86 10.18 -18.34
CA ALA A 141 -6.87 9.78 -19.74
C ALA A 141 -5.48 9.28 -20.17
N GLY A 142 -5.43 8.13 -20.83
CA GLY A 142 -4.21 7.51 -21.33
C GLY A 142 -3.62 6.34 -20.54
N GLU A 143 -4.15 6.03 -19.36
CA GLU A 143 -3.65 4.90 -18.58
C GLU A 143 -4.33 3.55 -18.89
N GLN A 144 -5.35 3.53 -19.76
CA GLN A 144 -6.12 2.34 -20.12
C GLN A 144 -5.85 1.94 -21.56
N GLY A 145 -4.74 1.60 -21.98
CA GLY A 145 -4.34 0.78 -23.14
C GLY A 145 -5.16 0.76 -24.45
N ASP A 146 -6.12 1.64 -24.65
CA ASP A 146 -6.88 1.77 -25.89
C ASP A 146 -6.31 2.92 -26.75
N ASP A 147 -6.18 2.72 -28.04
CA ASP A 147 -5.63 3.68 -29.00
C ASP A 147 -6.32 5.06 -28.95
N GLU A 148 -7.61 5.09 -28.65
CA GLU A 148 -8.39 6.32 -28.48
C GLU A 148 -7.95 7.14 -27.26
N GLN A 149 -7.42 6.48 -26.23
CA GLN A 149 -6.90 7.11 -25.03
C GLN A 149 -5.45 7.60 -25.21
N ALA A 150 -4.66 6.99 -26.08
CA ALA A 150 -3.35 7.49 -26.44
C ALA A 150 -3.46 8.86 -27.11
N HIS A 151 -4.45 9.09 -27.96
CA HIS A 151 -4.73 10.40 -28.56
C HIS A 151 -5.20 11.43 -27.51
N MET A 152 -5.97 11.02 -26.52
CA MET A 152 -6.35 11.91 -25.40
C MET A 152 -5.18 12.27 -24.50
N LEU A 153 -4.22 11.37 -24.30
CA LEU A 153 -2.98 11.65 -23.57
C LEU A 153 -2.15 12.69 -24.31
N GLN A 154 -1.93 12.50 -25.59
CA GLN A 154 -1.19 13.44 -26.41
C GLN A 154 -1.83 14.84 -26.38
N ALA A 155 -3.17 14.90 -26.46
CA ALA A 155 -3.92 16.15 -26.34
C ALA A 155 -3.85 16.78 -24.93
N LEU A 156 -3.68 15.96 -23.88
CA LEU A 156 -3.48 16.44 -22.51
C LEU A 156 -2.03 16.87 -22.26
N GLU A 157 -1.06 16.12 -22.78
CA GLU A 157 0.36 16.48 -22.74
C GLU A 157 0.63 17.80 -23.44
N GLU A 158 -0.05 18.08 -24.58
CA GLU A 158 0.02 19.36 -25.31
C GLU A 158 -0.63 20.54 -24.55
N ARG A 159 -1.54 20.24 -23.58
CA ARG A 159 -2.28 21.27 -22.84
C ARG A 159 -1.78 21.47 -21.41
N ILE A 160 -1.07 20.51 -20.84
CA ILE A 160 -0.55 20.59 -19.48
C ILE A 160 0.89 21.08 -19.55
N ASP A 161 1.12 22.26 -18.98
CA ASP A 161 2.48 22.74 -18.75
C ASP A 161 3.24 21.70 -17.90
N PRO A 162 4.36 21.13 -18.42
CA PRO A 162 5.15 20.14 -17.68
C PRO A 162 5.67 20.63 -16.33
N SER A 163 5.70 21.94 -16.13
CA SER A 163 6.09 22.56 -14.85
C SER A 163 5.01 22.52 -13.79
N THR A 164 3.81 22.04 -14.10
CA THR A 164 2.70 22.00 -13.14
C THR A 164 2.87 20.89 -12.10
N ILE A 165 2.38 21.15 -10.88
CA ILE A 165 2.32 20.14 -9.81
C ILE A 165 1.54 18.91 -10.27
N PHE A 166 0.55 19.07 -11.14
CA PHE A 166 -0.22 17.95 -11.67
C PHE A 166 0.63 17.06 -12.58
N ALA A 167 1.41 17.64 -13.50
CA ALA A 167 2.31 16.90 -14.35
C ALA A 167 3.35 16.11 -13.52
N GLU A 168 3.98 16.75 -12.54
CA GLU A 168 4.92 16.09 -11.61
C GLU A 168 4.27 14.87 -10.91
N ARG A 169 3.04 15.01 -10.43
CA ARG A 169 2.32 13.91 -9.79
C ARG A 169 1.98 12.78 -10.75
N MET A 170 1.63 13.08 -12.00
CA MET A 170 1.39 12.07 -13.02
C MET A 170 2.66 11.30 -13.38
N GLU A 171 3.79 11.98 -13.45
CA GLU A 171 5.08 11.33 -13.62
C GLU A 171 5.42 10.38 -12.45
N TYR A 172 5.22 10.82 -11.21
CA TYR A 172 5.41 9.96 -10.04
C TYR A 172 4.51 8.72 -10.09
N ARG A 173 3.25 8.88 -10.48
CA ARG A 173 2.32 7.77 -10.64
C ARG A 173 2.77 6.79 -11.72
N HIS A 174 3.21 7.30 -12.87
CA HIS A 174 3.72 6.47 -13.96
C HIS A 174 4.94 5.66 -13.54
N GLU A 175 5.93 6.30 -12.93
CA GLU A 175 7.12 5.60 -12.42
C GLU A 175 6.78 4.61 -11.29
N ALA A 176 5.85 4.95 -10.43
CA ALA A 176 5.36 4.03 -9.40
C ALA A 176 4.70 2.78 -10.00
N LYS A 177 3.97 2.89 -11.11
CA LYS A 177 3.40 1.73 -11.84
C LYS A 177 4.48 0.83 -12.41
N LYS A 178 5.49 1.38 -13.07
CA LYS A 178 6.64 0.61 -13.55
C LYS A 178 7.34 -0.11 -12.40
N ALA A 179 7.62 0.60 -11.32
CA ALA A 179 8.26 0.05 -10.14
C ALA A 179 7.43 -1.06 -9.48
N PHE A 180 6.09 -0.91 -9.45
CA PHE A 180 5.18 -1.93 -8.95
C PHE A 180 5.25 -3.20 -9.79
N VAL A 181 5.13 -3.09 -11.11
CA VAL A 181 5.20 -4.24 -12.04
C VAL A 181 6.51 -5.00 -11.87
N TYR A 182 7.60 -4.27 -11.76
CA TYR A 182 8.92 -4.87 -11.53
C TYR A 182 8.99 -5.61 -10.17
N ALA A 183 8.54 -4.99 -9.08
CA ALA A 183 8.56 -5.58 -7.76
C ALA A 183 7.65 -6.82 -7.65
N ASP A 184 6.45 -6.77 -8.25
CA ASP A 184 5.48 -7.87 -8.24
C ASP A 184 5.99 -9.05 -9.09
N SER A 185 6.53 -8.81 -10.29
CA SER A 185 7.09 -9.85 -11.14
C SER A 185 8.31 -10.51 -10.50
N SER A 186 9.24 -9.74 -9.94
CA SER A 186 10.39 -10.26 -9.21
C SER A 186 9.99 -11.14 -8.03
N SER A 187 8.98 -10.72 -7.27
CA SER A 187 8.44 -11.50 -6.15
C SER A 187 7.79 -12.81 -6.62
N LYS A 188 7.06 -12.80 -7.75
CA LYS A 188 6.45 -13.99 -8.34
C LYS A 188 7.49 -14.99 -8.84
N VAL A 189 8.53 -14.51 -9.51
CA VAL A 189 9.65 -15.33 -10.00
C VAL A 189 10.38 -15.97 -8.83
N ALA A 190 10.75 -15.20 -7.80
CA ALA A 190 11.41 -15.74 -6.61
C ALA A 190 10.58 -16.84 -5.93
N LYS A 191 9.27 -16.64 -5.78
CA LYS A 191 8.36 -17.68 -5.22
C LYS A 191 8.26 -18.91 -6.11
N ALA A 192 8.26 -18.77 -7.42
CA ALA A 192 8.23 -19.88 -8.36
C ALA A 192 9.52 -20.71 -8.29
N MET A 193 10.67 -20.07 -8.18
CA MET A 193 11.97 -20.73 -8.00
C MET A 193 12.03 -21.50 -6.68
N LEU A 194 11.57 -20.91 -5.58
CA LEU A 194 11.52 -21.59 -4.27
C LEU A 194 10.63 -22.82 -4.29
N ARG A 195 9.49 -22.78 -5.00
CA ARG A 195 8.59 -23.93 -5.14
C ARG A 195 9.22 -25.06 -5.94
N LYS A 196 10.03 -24.75 -6.98
CA LYS A 196 10.76 -25.76 -7.76
C LYS A 196 11.94 -26.36 -6.99
N ALA A 197 12.55 -25.61 -6.08
CA ALA A 197 13.66 -26.07 -5.26
C ALA A 197 13.22 -26.88 -4.03
N ALA A 198 11.95 -26.85 -3.66
CA ALA A 198 11.42 -27.69 -2.58
C ALA A 198 11.43 -29.16 -3.06
N PRO A 199 12.11 -30.09 -2.36
CA PRO A 199 12.08 -31.52 -2.71
C PRO A 199 10.64 -31.98 -2.65
N ILE A 200 10.21 -32.71 -3.69
CA ILE A 200 8.94 -33.44 -3.69
C ILE A 200 9.12 -34.62 -2.75
N ASN A 201 8.98 -34.42 -1.46
CA ASN A 201 8.83 -35.50 -0.51
C ASN A 201 7.41 -36.06 -0.64
N GLY A 202 7.19 -36.77 -1.70
CA GLY A 202 6.00 -37.57 -1.96
C GLY A 202 6.31 -39.05 -1.74
N ASP A 203 6.55 -39.45 -0.51
CA ASP A 203 6.38 -40.85 -0.13
C ASP A 203 4.88 -41.19 -0.01
N TYR A 204 4.26 -41.40 -1.17
CA TYR A 204 3.01 -42.14 -1.28
C TYR A 204 3.29 -43.65 -1.43
N SER A 205 4.02 -44.22 -0.52
CA SER A 205 4.14 -45.65 -0.40
C SER A 205 3.76 -46.07 1.01
N THR A 206 2.52 -46.44 1.21
CA THR A 206 2.03 -47.57 2.00
C THR A 206 0.57 -47.35 2.40
N CYS A 207 -0.31 -47.59 1.46
CA CYS A 207 -1.62 -48.15 1.79
C CYS A 207 -1.80 -49.41 0.96
N HIS A 208 -1.06 -50.48 1.31
CA HIS A 208 -1.39 -51.83 0.88
C HIS A 208 -1.66 -52.68 2.10
N ASN A 209 -2.89 -53.15 2.12
CA ASN A 209 -3.37 -54.44 2.63
C ASN A 209 -3.11 -54.80 4.09
N ASN A 210 -4.23 -54.90 4.80
CA ASN A 210 -4.53 -56.21 5.43
C ASN A 210 -6.03 -56.33 5.64
N ALA A 211 -6.55 -57.38 4.96
CA ALA A 211 -7.59 -58.36 5.21
C ALA A 211 -8.64 -58.04 6.29
#